data_149a7263a85a67be50b4d75436a09149
#
_entry.id   149a7263a85a67be50b4d75436a09149
#
_cell.length_a   1.000
_cell.length_b   1.000
_cell.length_c   1.000
_cell.angle_alpha   90.00
_cell.angle_beta   90.00
_cell.angle_gamma   90.00
#
_symmetry.space_group_name_H-M   'P 1'
#
loop_
_entity.id
_entity.type
_entity.pdbx_description
1 polymer ?
#
loop_
_entity_poly.entity_id
_entity_poly.type
_entity_poly.pdbx_seq_one_letter_code
_entity_poly.pdbx_strand_id
1 'polypeptide(L)'
;MASPYRRVLLKLSGEAFGGGKVGVDPDVISEIAAEIKQVVESGVQVAIVTGGGNFFRGVELQQRGMERRRADYMGMLGTVMNCLALQDFLEQAGVPTRVQTAIAMGQVAEPYIPLRAVRHLEKGRVVLFGAGSGMPFFSTDTVAAQRALEVGADALLMAKQGTDGVYDSDPKTNPD
;
A
#
# COMPACT_ATOMS: atom_id res chain seq x y z
N MET A 1 20.09 -17.63 -3.05
CA MET A 1 19.28 -18.55 -2.23
C MET A 1 17.82 -18.27 -2.56
N ALA A 2 16.98 -19.31 -2.70
CA ALA A 2 15.54 -19.11 -2.90
C ALA A 2 14.91 -18.46 -1.66
N SER A 3 13.96 -17.55 -1.84
CA SER A 3 13.22 -16.95 -0.73
C SER A 3 12.47 -18.03 0.07
N PRO A 4 12.43 -17.95 1.41
CA PRO A 4 11.62 -18.86 2.22
C PRO A 4 10.12 -18.58 2.05
N TYR A 5 9.76 -17.44 1.46
CA TYR A 5 8.37 -17.02 1.27
C TYR A 5 7.97 -17.14 -0.20
N ARG A 6 6.80 -17.72 -0.43
CA ARG A 6 6.19 -17.79 -1.76
C ARG A 6 5.39 -16.52 -2.09
N ARG A 7 4.68 -15.99 -1.09
CA ARG A 7 3.81 -14.80 -1.23
C ARG A 7 4.01 -13.86 -0.08
N VAL A 8 4.26 -12.60 -0.37
CA VAL A 8 4.41 -11.55 0.64
C VAL A 8 3.42 -10.41 0.39
N LEU A 9 2.98 -9.76 1.46
CA LEU A 9 2.34 -8.47 1.38
C LEU A 9 3.27 -7.41 1.94
N LEU A 10 3.56 -6.39 1.14
CA LEU A 10 4.36 -5.23 1.52
C LEU A 10 3.44 -4.04 1.80
N LYS A 11 3.55 -3.45 2.99
CA LYS A 11 2.90 -2.17 3.31
C LYS A 11 3.91 -1.05 3.14
N LEU A 12 3.59 -0.10 2.28
CA LEU A 12 4.37 1.13 2.08
C LEU A 12 3.64 2.32 2.69
N SER A 13 4.34 3.15 3.46
CA SER A 13 3.75 4.40 3.94
C SER A 13 3.61 5.40 2.79
N GLY A 14 2.59 6.27 2.84
CA GLY A 14 2.40 7.28 1.80
C GLY A 14 3.59 8.23 1.69
N GLU A 15 4.22 8.55 2.81
CA GLU A 15 5.39 9.43 2.86
C GLU A 15 6.56 8.91 2.00
N ALA A 16 6.68 7.59 1.84
CA ALA A 16 7.70 6.99 0.98
C ALA A 16 7.57 7.44 -0.48
N PHE A 17 6.37 7.77 -0.96
CA PHE A 17 6.12 8.17 -2.35
C PHE A 17 6.46 9.63 -2.66
N GLY A 18 6.51 10.48 -1.64
CA GLY A 18 6.68 11.92 -1.81
C GLY A 18 8.12 12.43 -1.75
N GLY A 19 9.11 11.59 -1.45
CA GLY A 19 10.48 12.05 -1.28
C GLY A 19 10.65 13.19 -0.25
N GLY A 20 9.80 13.21 0.79
CA GLY A 20 9.76 14.29 1.79
C GLY A 20 8.89 15.49 1.41
N LYS A 21 8.19 15.45 0.27
CA LYS A 21 7.29 16.50 -0.22
C LYS A 21 5.85 15.99 -0.32
N VAL A 22 4.91 16.93 -0.48
CA VAL A 22 3.52 16.59 -0.79
C VAL A 22 3.43 16.09 -2.23
N GLY A 23 2.70 14.99 -2.43
CA GLY A 23 2.49 14.40 -3.74
C GLY A 23 3.37 13.19 -3.99
N VAL A 24 3.69 12.99 -5.25
CA VAL A 24 4.42 11.82 -5.78
C VAL A 24 5.74 12.31 -6.38
N ASP A 25 6.84 11.68 -5.97
CA ASP A 25 8.16 11.92 -6.55
C ASP A 25 8.47 10.78 -7.54
N PRO A 26 8.58 11.06 -8.86
CA PRO A 26 8.82 10.03 -9.87
C PRO A 26 10.13 9.26 -9.68
N ASP A 27 11.20 9.92 -9.22
CA ASP A 27 12.51 9.28 -9.03
C ASP A 27 12.43 8.25 -7.89
N VAL A 28 11.80 8.62 -6.78
CA VAL A 28 11.58 7.73 -5.64
C VAL A 28 10.72 6.52 -6.03
N ILE A 29 9.66 6.74 -6.82
CA ILE A 29 8.80 5.61 -7.25
C ILE A 29 9.53 4.70 -8.22
N SER A 30 10.39 5.24 -9.08
CA SER A 30 11.23 4.43 -9.97
C SER A 30 12.18 3.53 -9.18
N GLU A 31 12.79 4.03 -8.11
CA GLU A 31 13.63 3.23 -7.20
C GLU A 31 12.83 2.12 -6.52
N ILE A 32 11.66 2.44 -5.94
CA ILE A 32 10.77 1.46 -5.32
C ILE A 32 10.35 0.38 -6.34
N ALA A 33 10.00 0.77 -7.56
CA ALA A 33 9.62 -0.17 -8.61
C ALA A 33 10.77 -1.11 -9.00
N ALA A 34 12.01 -0.59 -9.07
CA ALA A 34 13.19 -1.39 -9.34
C ALA A 34 13.47 -2.44 -8.24
N GLU A 35 13.31 -2.08 -6.98
CA GLU A 35 13.45 -3.02 -5.85
C GLU A 35 12.37 -4.10 -5.89
N ILE A 36 11.11 -3.73 -6.11
CA ILE A 36 9.99 -4.68 -6.23
C ILE A 36 10.22 -5.64 -7.40
N LYS A 37 10.71 -5.15 -8.53
CA LYS A 37 11.05 -5.98 -9.69
C LYS A 37 12.03 -7.09 -9.34
N GLN A 38 13.11 -6.78 -8.61
CA GLN A 38 14.10 -7.78 -8.20
C GLN A 38 13.46 -8.90 -7.36
N VAL A 39 12.53 -8.54 -6.46
CA VAL A 39 11.80 -9.51 -5.64
C VAL A 39 10.89 -10.39 -6.50
N VAL A 40 10.16 -9.80 -7.44
CA VAL A 40 9.28 -10.54 -8.37
C VAL A 40 10.08 -11.48 -9.26
N GLU A 41 11.23 -11.04 -9.79
CA GLU A 41 12.14 -11.85 -10.61
C GLU A 41 12.75 -13.03 -9.85
N SER A 42 12.82 -12.95 -8.52
CA SER A 42 13.21 -14.10 -7.67
C SER A 42 12.11 -15.16 -7.52
N GLY A 43 10.92 -14.95 -8.11
CA GLY A 43 9.79 -15.86 -8.08
C GLY A 43 8.82 -15.65 -6.92
N VAL A 44 8.98 -14.59 -6.14
CA VAL A 44 8.07 -14.23 -5.03
C VAL A 44 6.85 -13.49 -5.56
N GLN A 45 5.66 -13.90 -5.13
CA GLN A 45 4.41 -13.19 -5.40
C GLN A 45 4.28 -11.99 -4.46
N VAL A 46 4.07 -10.80 -5.02
CA VAL A 46 4.07 -9.55 -4.25
C VAL A 46 2.71 -8.87 -4.32
N ALA A 47 2.09 -8.68 -3.16
CA ALA A 47 0.94 -7.81 -2.96
C ALA A 47 1.38 -6.57 -2.18
N ILE A 48 0.78 -5.41 -2.47
CA ILE A 48 1.19 -4.15 -1.85
C ILE A 48 -0.03 -3.36 -1.36
N VAL A 49 0.05 -2.85 -0.14
CA VAL A 49 -0.88 -1.86 0.41
C VAL A 49 -0.14 -0.54 0.56
N THR A 50 -0.69 0.54 0.03
CA THR A 50 -0.11 1.88 0.13
C THR A 50 -0.85 2.76 1.11
N GLY A 51 -0.13 3.59 1.87
CA GLY A 51 -0.69 4.72 2.61
C GLY A 51 -0.95 5.93 1.69
N GLY A 52 -1.67 6.93 2.19
CA GLY A 52 -1.96 8.19 1.48
C GLY A 52 -1.40 9.43 2.18
N GLY A 53 -0.50 9.26 3.17
CA GLY A 53 0.01 10.34 4.03
C GLY A 53 0.86 11.40 3.32
N ASN A 54 1.36 11.11 2.11
CA ASN A 54 2.02 12.08 1.24
C ASN A 54 1.08 13.14 0.65
N PHE A 55 -0.22 12.88 0.65
CA PHE A 55 -1.23 13.85 0.20
C PHE A 55 -1.96 14.46 1.38
N PHE A 56 -2.57 13.61 2.24
CA PHE A 56 -3.42 14.05 3.34
C PHE A 56 -3.28 13.13 4.55
N ARG A 57 -3.12 13.75 5.72
CA ARG A 57 -3.24 13.06 7.01
C ARG A 57 -4.59 13.38 7.62
N GLY A 58 -5.46 12.39 7.75
CA GLY A 58 -6.83 12.56 8.27
C GLY A 58 -6.85 13.22 9.65
N VAL A 59 -5.90 12.89 10.52
CA VAL A 59 -5.78 13.50 11.86
C VAL A 59 -5.46 14.99 11.79
N GLU A 60 -4.53 15.41 10.92
CA GLU A 60 -4.17 16.83 10.77
C GLU A 60 -5.33 17.65 10.20
N LEU A 61 -6.06 17.10 9.23
CA LEU A 61 -7.24 17.74 8.65
C LEU A 61 -8.38 17.85 9.68
N GLN A 62 -8.57 16.83 10.52
CA GLN A 62 -9.52 16.86 11.61
C GLN A 62 -9.18 17.96 12.63
N GLN A 63 -7.93 18.11 13.02
CA GLN A 63 -7.47 19.18 13.92
C GLN A 63 -7.74 20.59 13.36
N ARG A 64 -7.83 20.71 12.04
CA ARG A 64 -8.20 21.96 11.34
C ARG A 64 -9.70 22.11 11.07
N GLY A 65 -10.55 21.29 11.72
CA GLY A 65 -12.01 21.38 11.66
C GLY A 65 -12.70 20.55 10.57
N MET A 66 -11.96 19.71 9.84
CA MET A 66 -12.58 18.80 8.86
C MET A 66 -13.25 17.62 9.57
N GLU A 67 -14.41 17.18 9.09
CA GLU A 67 -15.05 15.97 9.59
C GLU A 67 -14.17 14.74 9.32
N ARG A 68 -13.90 13.93 10.36
CA ARG A 68 -12.98 12.81 10.32
C ARG A 68 -13.30 11.82 9.19
N ARG A 69 -14.57 11.47 8.99
CA ARG A 69 -14.97 10.53 7.91
C ARG A 69 -14.58 11.04 6.53
N ARG A 70 -14.76 12.33 6.28
CA ARG A 70 -14.38 12.94 5.00
C ARG A 70 -12.87 13.00 4.81
N ALA A 71 -12.15 13.32 5.87
CA ALA A 71 -10.69 13.30 5.86
C ALA A 71 -10.13 11.90 5.57
N ASP A 72 -10.73 10.86 6.16
CA ASP A 72 -10.34 9.46 5.92
C ASP A 72 -10.62 9.03 4.46
N TYR A 73 -11.76 9.43 3.87
CA TYR A 73 -12.01 9.18 2.44
C TYR A 73 -11.00 9.89 1.54
N MET A 74 -10.62 11.12 1.84
CA MET A 74 -9.55 11.82 1.11
C MET A 74 -8.23 11.06 1.19
N GLY A 75 -7.86 10.57 2.38
CA GLY A 75 -6.71 9.71 2.56
C GLY A 75 -6.79 8.42 1.74
N MET A 76 -7.97 7.77 1.71
CA MET A 76 -8.19 6.58 0.87
C MET A 76 -8.01 6.89 -0.62
N LEU A 77 -8.51 8.00 -1.13
CA LEU A 77 -8.27 8.44 -2.52
C LEU A 77 -6.78 8.71 -2.77
N GLY A 78 -6.07 9.28 -1.81
CA GLY A 78 -4.61 9.46 -1.86
C GLY A 78 -3.87 8.12 -2.06
N THR A 79 -4.33 7.04 -1.40
CA THR A 79 -3.74 5.71 -1.63
C THR A 79 -3.94 5.22 -3.06
N VAL A 80 -5.07 5.53 -3.68
CA VAL A 80 -5.33 5.15 -5.07
C VAL A 80 -4.38 5.86 -6.02
N MET A 81 -4.13 7.16 -5.81
CA MET A 81 -3.15 7.91 -6.60
C MET A 81 -1.75 7.28 -6.50
N ASN A 82 -1.32 6.88 -5.30
CA ASN A 82 -0.04 6.18 -5.11
C ASN A 82 -0.02 4.82 -5.83
N CYS A 83 -1.12 4.06 -5.79
CA CYS A 83 -1.22 2.79 -6.51
C CYS A 83 -1.08 2.99 -8.04
N LEU A 84 -1.75 4.00 -8.60
CA LEU A 84 -1.67 4.27 -10.04
C LEU A 84 -0.26 4.69 -10.47
N ALA A 85 0.39 5.55 -9.67
CA ALA A 85 1.77 5.94 -9.94
C ALA A 85 2.72 4.74 -9.88
N LEU A 86 2.63 3.91 -8.83
CA LEU A 86 3.48 2.72 -8.72
C LEU A 86 3.18 1.68 -9.81
N GLN A 87 1.92 1.52 -10.21
CA GLN A 87 1.54 0.65 -11.33
C GLN A 87 2.26 1.07 -12.60
N ASP A 88 2.23 2.35 -12.96
CA ASP A 88 2.85 2.86 -14.18
C ASP A 88 4.36 2.55 -14.21
N PHE A 89 5.07 2.84 -13.13
CA PHE A 89 6.51 2.58 -13.04
C PHE A 89 6.85 1.09 -13.02
N LEU A 90 6.05 0.25 -12.38
CA LEU A 90 6.24 -1.21 -12.42
C LEU A 90 6.02 -1.76 -13.84
N GLU A 91 4.99 -1.31 -14.53
CA GLU A 91 4.70 -1.74 -15.91
C GLU A 91 5.77 -1.23 -16.87
N GLN A 92 6.29 -0.01 -16.72
CA GLN A 92 7.46 0.48 -17.47
C GLN A 92 8.71 -0.37 -17.19
N ALA A 93 8.89 -0.86 -15.98
CA ALA A 93 9.97 -1.76 -15.62
C ALA A 93 9.76 -3.21 -16.13
N GLY A 94 8.63 -3.51 -16.79
CA GLY A 94 8.30 -4.82 -17.32
C GLY A 94 7.62 -5.77 -16.32
N VAL A 95 7.11 -5.25 -15.21
CA VAL A 95 6.41 -6.02 -14.17
C VAL A 95 4.90 -5.87 -14.34
N PRO A 96 4.16 -6.90 -14.80
CA PRO A 96 2.71 -6.83 -14.95
C PRO A 96 2.04 -6.54 -13.60
N THR A 97 1.23 -5.50 -13.53
CA THR A 97 0.66 -5.00 -12.28
C THR A 97 -0.85 -4.79 -12.39
N ARG A 98 -1.60 -4.98 -11.30
CA ARG A 98 -3.03 -4.68 -11.22
C ARG A 98 -3.34 -3.89 -9.95
N VAL A 99 -4.12 -2.82 -10.11
CA VAL A 99 -4.68 -2.05 -9.00
C VAL A 99 -6.08 -2.55 -8.70
N GLN A 100 -6.34 -2.86 -7.44
CA GLN A 100 -7.68 -3.18 -6.94
C GLN A 100 -8.05 -2.22 -5.81
N THR A 101 -9.28 -1.73 -5.80
CA THR A 101 -9.77 -0.73 -4.85
C THR A 101 -10.98 -1.19 -4.07
N ALA A 102 -10.99 -0.88 -2.77
CA ALA A 102 -12.11 -1.19 -1.88
C ALA A 102 -13.32 -0.27 -2.10
N ILE A 103 -13.12 0.90 -2.74
CA ILE A 103 -14.18 1.80 -3.20
C ILE A 103 -14.36 1.55 -4.70
N ALA A 104 -15.60 1.35 -5.14
CA ALA A 104 -15.89 1.09 -6.55
C ALA A 104 -15.54 2.31 -7.43
N MET A 105 -14.61 2.11 -8.36
CA MET A 105 -14.17 3.11 -9.33
C MET A 105 -13.71 2.43 -10.63
N GLY A 106 -14.61 1.67 -11.23
CA GLY A 106 -14.34 0.75 -12.33
C GLY A 106 -13.67 1.35 -13.57
N GLN A 107 -13.72 2.67 -13.77
CA GLN A 107 -13.01 3.38 -14.83
C GLN A 107 -11.51 3.56 -14.52
N VAL A 108 -11.09 3.40 -13.26
CA VAL A 108 -9.73 3.69 -12.78
C VAL A 108 -9.01 2.43 -12.36
N ALA A 109 -9.70 1.53 -11.64
CA ALA A 109 -9.11 0.32 -11.07
C ALA A 109 -10.16 -0.80 -10.94
N GLU A 110 -9.69 -2.03 -10.83
CA GLU A 110 -10.57 -3.17 -10.60
C GLU A 110 -11.21 -3.09 -9.19
N PRO A 111 -12.46 -3.53 -9.01
CA PRO A 111 -13.01 -3.72 -7.67
C PRO A 111 -12.23 -4.80 -6.94
N TYR A 112 -11.94 -4.58 -5.66
CA TYR A 112 -11.27 -5.56 -4.82
C TYR A 112 -12.13 -6.81 -4.63
N ILE A 113 -11.60 -7.94 -5.05
CA ILE A 113 -12.16 -9.28 -4.82
C ILE A 113 -11.00 -10.19 -4.44
N PRO A 114 -10.96 -10.78 -3.21
CA PRO A 114 -9.82 -11.56 -2.72
C PRO A 114 -9.35 -12.66 -3.68
N LEU A 115 -10.26 -13.48 -4.19
CA LEU A 115 -9.92 -14.56 -5.12
C LEU A 115 -9.37 -14.05 -6.46
N ARG A 116 -9.78 -12.86 -6.91
CA ARG A 116 -9.22 -12.23 -8.11
C ARG A 116 -7.80 -11.76 -7.84
N ALA A 117 -7.53 -11.18 -6.67
CA ALA A 117 -6.19 -10.80 -6.26
C ALA A 117 -5.25 -12.01 -6.21
N VAL A 118 -5.67 -13.11 -5.57
CA VAL A 118 -4.93 -14.37 -5.55
C VAL A 118 -4.62 -14.86 -6.96
N ARG A 119 -5.60 -14.85 -7.86
CA ARG A 119 -5.41 -15.27 -9.25
C ARG A 119 -4.41 -14.38 -10.02
N HIS A 120 -4.36 -13.08 -9.73
CA HIS A 120 -3.34 -12.20 -10.31
C HIS A 120 -1.96 -12.57 -9.81
N LEU A 121 -1.80 -12.75 -8.49
CA LEU A 121 -0.54 -13.15 -7.85
C LEU A 121 -0.02 -14.48 -8.41
N GLU A 122 -0.89 -15.47 -8.57
CA GLU A 122 -0.53 -16.78 -9.16
C GLU A 122 -0.09 -16.69 -10.63
N LYS A 123 -0.50 -15.64 -11.34
CA LYS A 123 -0.06 -15.34 -12.70
C LYS A 123 1.21 -14.48 -12.76
N GLY A 124 1.91 -14.30 -11.63
CA GLY A 124 3.12 -13.49 -11.54
C GLY A 124 2.89 -11.98 -11.68
N ARG A 125 1.67 -11.50 -11.43
CA ARG A 125 1.36 -10.06 -11.42
C ARG A 125 1.52 -9.49 -10.01
N VAL A 126 2.04 -8.29 -9.89
CA VAL A 126 1.94 -7.52 -8.66
C VAL A 126 0.52 -7.01 -8.48
N VAL A 127 -0.01 -7.07 -7.27
CA VAL A 127 -1.34 -6.53 -6.94
C VAL A 127 -1.20 -5.39 -5.95
N LEU A 128 -1.71 -4.22 -6.32
CA LEU A 128 -1.72 -3.02 -5.49
C LEU A 128 -3.13 -2.80 -4.93
N PHE A 129 -3.24 -2.63 -3.62
CA PHE A 129 -4.51 -2.40 -2.94
C PHE A 129 -4.66 -0.94 -2.55
N GLY A 130 -5.60 -0.25 -3.22
CA GLY A 130 -5.97 1.13 -2.96
C GLY A 130 -7.29 1.28 -2.22
N ALA A 131 -7.58 2.47 -1.75
CA ALA A 131 -8.76 2.85 -0.99
C ALA A 131 -8.92 2.12 0.37
N GLY A 132 -7.83 1.65 0.95
CA GLY A 132 -7.83 1.05 2.27
C GLY A 132 -8.81 -0.11 2.45
N SER A 133 -9.63 -0.06 3.50
CA SER A 133 -10.75 -0.97 3.73
C SER A 133 -12.04 -0.56 3.00
N GLY A 134 -12.07 0.64 2.41
CA GLY A 134 -13.30 1.28 1.91
C GLY A 134 -14.14 1.93 3.02
N MET A 135 -13.70 1.85 4.27
CA MET A 135 -14.40 2.37 5.44
C MET A 135 -13.50 3.35 6.22
N PRO A 136 -14.05 4.45 6.75
CA PRO A 136 -13.31 5.36 7.61
C PRO A 136 -12.91 4.71 8.94
N PHE A 137 -12.03 5.35 9.69
CA PHE A 137 -11.53 4.96 11.02
C PHE A 137 -10.57 3.77 11.07
N PHE A 138 -10.17 3.21 9.94
CA PHE A 138 -9.17 2.14 9.88
C PHE A 138 -7.80 2.66 9.45
N SER A 139 -6.74 2.17 10.10
CA SER A 139 -5.37 2.49 9.71
C SER A 139 -4.93 1.66 8.51
N THR A 140 -3.93 2.15 7.77
CA THR A 140 -3.31 1.39 6.68
C THR A 140 -2.67 0.08 7.20
N ASP A 141 -2.14 0.07 8.41
CA ASP A 141 -1.55 -1.13 9.03
C ASP A 141 -2.61 -2.21 9.27
N THR A 142 -3.79 -1.83 9.78
CA THR A 142 -4.93 -2.75 9.94
C THR A 142 -5.37 -3.33 8.60
N VAL A 143 -5.45 -2.48 7.57
CA VAL A 143 -5.80 -2.92 6.21
C VAL A 143 -4.75 -3.89 5.66
N ALA A 144 -3.47 -3.61 5.87
CA ALA A 144 -2.39 -4.49 5.42
C ALA A 144 -2.49 -5.89 6.06
N ALA A 145 -2.76 -5.96 7.36
CA ALA A 145 -2.97 -7.24 8.06
C ALA A 145 -4.18 -8.00 7.50
N GLN A 146 -5.30 -7.30 7.29
CA GLN A 146 -6.49 -7.89 6.69
C GLN A 146 -6.22 -8.43 5.29
N ARG A 147 -5.61 -7.64 4.41
CA ARG A 147 -5.29 -8.06 3.02
C ARG A 147 -4.30 -9.22 3.00
N ALA A 148 -3.31 -9.24 3.90
CA ALA A 148 -2.37 -10.35 3.99
C ALA A 148 -3.09 -11.68 4.29
N LEU A 149 -4.02 -11.69 5.23
CA LEU A 149 -4.86 -12.86 5.53
C LEU A 149 -5.73 -13.27 4.34
N GLU A 150 -6.42 -12.30 3.72
CA GLU A 150 -7.36 -12.56 2.62
C GLU A 150 -6.69 -13.11 1.36
N VAL A 151 -5.43 -12.72 1.08
CA VAL A 151 -4.68 -13.25 -0.07
C VAL A 151 -3.79 -14.43 0.28
N GLY A 152 -3.75 -14.86 1.55
CA GLY A 152 -2.90 -15.96 2.01
C GLY A 152 -1.42 -15.64 1.86
N ALA A 153 -0.97 -14.47 2.32
CA ALA A 153 0.44 -14.12 2.35
C ALA A 153 1.17 -14.88 3.46
N ASP A 154 2.37 -15.35 3.18
CA ASP A 154 3.24 -16.06 4.14
C ASP A 154 3.85 -15.07 5.14
N ALA A 155 4.05 -13.81 4.71
CA ALA A 155 4.60 -12.75 5.54
C ALA A 155 3.99 -11.38 5.18
N LEU A 156 3.84 -10.53 6.20
CA LEU A 156 3.52 -9.11 6.09
C LEU A 156 4.77 -8.30 6.42
N LEU A 157 5.25 -7.53 5.44
CA LEU A 157 6.40 -6.64 5.59
C LEU A 157 5.88 -5.20 5.73
N MET A 158 6.23 -4.55 6.82
CA MET A 158 5.81 -3.17 7.10
C MET A 158 7.00 -2.21 6.98
N ALA A 159 7.04 -1.44 5.90
CA ALA A 159 7.96 -0.32 5.79
C ALA A 159 7.42 0.85 6.62
N LYS A 160 8.03 1.07 7.77
CA LYS A 160 7.67 2.15 8.70
C LYS A 160 8.77 3.21 8.75
N GLN A 161 8.37 4.47 8.86
CA GLN A 161 9.30 5.57 9.04
C GLN A 161 9.32 6.00 10.51
N GLY A 162 10.52 6.04 11.11
CA GLY A 162 10.73 6.51 12.48
C GLY A 162 10.36 5.53 13.59
N THR A 163 10.10 4.26 13.27
CA THR A 163 9.94 3.16 14.23
C THR A 163 10.54 1.89 13.64
N ASP A 164 11.09 1.03 14.47
CA ASP A 164 11.80 -0.19 14.08
C ASP A 164 10.96 -1.47 14.24
N GLY A 165 9.69 -1.32 14.66
CA GLY A 165 8.83 -2.48 14.88
C GLY A 165 7.36 -2.15 15.08
N VAL A 166 6.61 -3.17 15.50
CA VAL A 166 5.23 -3.08 15.96
C VAL A 166 5.22 -3.06 17.48
N TYR A 167 4.58 -2.08 18.04
CA TYR A 167 4.49 -1.83 19.48
C TYR A 167 3.05 -2.04 19.96
N ASP A 168 2.87 -2.34 21.22
CA ASP A 168 1.56 -2.44 21.89
C ASP A 168 0.96 -1.07 22.21
N SER A 169 1.79 -0.02 22.20
CA SER A 169 1.41 1.38 22.37
C SER A 169 2.28 2.29 21.52
N ASP A 170 1.97 3.60 21.44
CA ASP A 170 2.77 4.57 20.71
C ASP A 170 4.13 4.77 21.41
N PRO A 171 5.27 4.38 20.79
CA PRO A 171 6.60 4.50 21.40
C PRO A 171 7.04 5.95 21.61
N LYS A 172 6.37 6.93 21.00
CA LYS A 172 6.66 8.36 21.22
C LYS A 172 6.06 8.88 22.53
N THR A 173 4.97 8.28 22.97
CA THR A 173 4.26 8.66 24.21
C THR A 173 4.51 7.69 25.36
N ASN A 174 4.87 6.45 25.04
CA ASN A 174 5.18 5.38 25.99
C ASN A 174 6.49 4.69 25.55
N PRO A 175 7.65 5.25 25.93
CA PRO A 175 8.96 4.76 25.45
C PRO A 175 9.47 3.49 26.13
N ASP A 176 8.72 2.89 27.09
CA ASP A 176 9.12 1.70 27.86
C ASP A 176 8.53 0.40 27.31
#